data_7cded5046012fdb76f6371894ece328f
#
_entry.id   7cded5046012fdb76f6371894ece328f
#
_cell.length_a   1.000
_cell.length_b   1.000
_cell.length_c   1.000
_cell.angle_alpha   90.00
_cell.angle_beta   90.00
_cell.angle_gamma   90.00
#
_symmetry.space_group_name_H-M   'P 1'
#
loop_
_entity.id
_entity.type
_entity.pdbx_description
1 polymer ?
#
loop_
_entity_poly.entity_id
_entity_poly.type
_entity_poly.pdbx_seq_one_letter_code
_entity_poly.pdbx_strand_id
1 'polypeptide(L)'
;VLRAAAAPGAAGLRPLLMTLLVLCGVQYLLRQMNWKRGWIDHALLIQCLIVPASLLLSGGQVGILGVAWHGVLSLELVAAMGWALWLRRQRLQAAADEAQAREFRLMAALLLPTMLALVGEMGLAAVSESLWLTASPWLSLTLPVLMLGLGLQVVNNVAHARVEAEKRATAVEQRMAERIAEVERSHSQLAEQKLEQVTERERKRIAADLHDDLGAKLLTIVHTSESDRISTLAREALEEMRLSVRGLTGKPVHLIDALGDWRAEVVSRLGQANILAEWKSPAEEIEHTFQARSYVQTTRILRESVSNIIKHSGATNATISSAVQDGDFILTIQDNGHGIPTELDGRLDRGHGMASMKSRAKQMHGQCLVESGPGWGTVIRLTIPL
;
A
#
# COMPACT_ATOMS: atom_id res chain seq x y z
N VAL A 1 -14.36 81.87 -26.87
CA VAL A 1 -15.14 81.44 -28.00
C VAL A 1 -14.79 79.96 -28.23
N LEU A 2 -15.51 79.03 -27.61
CA LEU A 2 -15.83 77.64 -28.05
C LEU A 2 -16.77 77.14 -26.99
N ARG A 3 -18.05 77.64 -26.99
CA ARG A 3 -19.16 76.88 -26.47
C ARG A 3 -19.32 75.64 -27.38
N ALA A 4 -18.56 74.61 -27.14
CA ALA A 4 -18.99 73.29 -27.57
C ALA A 4 -20.25 73.02 -26.74
N ALA A 5 -21.44 73.17 -27.37
CA ALA A 5 -22.69 72.77 -26.82
C ALA A 5 -22.52 71.27 -26.50
N ALA A 6 -22.43 70.92 -25.21
CA ALA A 6 -22.51 69.53 -24.80
C ALA A 6 -23.82 69.05 -25.40
N ALA A 7 -23.72 68.08 -26.30
CA ALA A 7 -24.90 67.48 -26.98
C ALA A 7 -25.88 67.02 -25.88
N PRO A 8 -27.20 67.40 -25.99
CA PRO A 8 -28.18 67.07 -24.93
C PRO A 8 -28.25 65.55 -24.57
N GLY A 9 -27.66 64.67 -25.40
CA GLY A 9 -27.52 63.26 -25.10
C GLY A 9 -26.44 62.90 -24.08
N ALA A 10 -25.45 63.79 -23.83
CA ALA A 10 -24.34 63.44 -22.90
C ALA A 10 -24.77 63.43 -21.42
N ALA A 11 -25.74 64.31 -21.03
CA ALA A 11 -26.26 64.36 -19.67
C ALA A 11 -27.00 63.07 -19.26
N GLY A 12 -27.69 62.41 -20.20
CA GLY A 12 -28.38 61.15 -19.94
C GLY A 12 -27.48 59.91 -20.06
N LEU A 13 -26.41 59.96 -20.87
CA LEU A 13 -25.54 58.78 -21.09
C LEU A 13 -24.66 58.44 -19.86
N ARG A 14 -24.19 59.48 -19.13
CA ARG A 14 -23.34 59.26 -17.93
C ARG A 14 -24.02 58.44 -16.83
N PRO A 15 -25.23 58.74 -16.34
CA PRO A 15 -25.90 57.93 -15.32
C PRO A 15 -26.23 56.52 -15.79
N LEU A 16 -26.46 56.30 -17.08
CA LEU A 16 -26.64 54.96 -17.64
C LEU A 16 -25.37 54.14 -17.56
N LEU A 17 -24.23 54.68 -17.96
CA LEU A 17 -22.94 54.02 -17.85
C LEU A 17 -22.56 53.77 -16.39
N MET A 18 -22.84 54.73 -15.49
CA MET A 18 -22.63 54.54 -14.06
C MET A 18 -23.48 53.45 -13.46
N THR A 19 -24.73 53.28 -13.89
CA THR A 19 -25.59 52.18 -13.43
C THR A 19 -24.98 50.79 -13.73
N LEU A 20 -24.46 50.63 -14.94
CA LEU A 20 -23.76 49.39 -15.32
C LEU A 20 -22.48 49.18 -14.53
N LEU A 21 -21.72 50.27 -14.29
CA LEU A 21 -20.50 50.24 -13.50
C LEU A 21 -20.78 49.83 -12.05
N VAL A 22 -21.82 50.40 -11.43
CA VAL A 22 -22.25 50.08 -10.07
C VAL A 22 -22.70 48.62 -10.00
N LEU A 23 -23.52 48.14 -10.94
CA LEU A 23 -23.96 46.75 -11.01
C LEU A 23 -22.74 45.80 -11.04
N CYS A 24 -21.85 46.00 -12.00
CA CYS A 24 -20.69 45.13 -12.19
C CYS A 24 -19.68 45.26 -11.04
N GLY A 25 -19.41 46.51 -10.60
CA GLY A 25 -18.42 46.80 -9.55
C GLY A 25 -18.85 46.27 -8.18
N VAL A 26 -20.09 46.55 -7.78
CA VAL A 26 -20.61 46.07 -6.49
C VAL A 26 -20.71 44.56 -6.46
N GLN A 27 -21.25 43.91 -7.53
CA GLN A 27 -21.29 42.45 -7.62
C GLN A 27 -19.90 41.82 -7.57
N TYR A 28 -18.91 42.39 -8.25
CA TYR A 28 -17.54 41.96 -8.21
C TYR A 28 -16.98 42.00 -6.78
N LEU A 29 -17.14 43.16 -6.09
CA LEU A 29 -16.67 43.32 -4.72
C LEU A 29 -17.35 42.36 -3.75
N LEU A 30 -18.65 42.14 -3.86
CA LEU A 30 -19.41 41.20 -3.04
C LEU A 30 -18.93 39.76 -3.24
N ARG A 31 -18.71 39.34 -4.48
CA ARG A 31 -18.20 38.00 -4.79
C ARG A 31 -16.78 37.76 -4.25
N GLN A 32 -15.91 38.78 -4.36
CA GLN A 32 -14.57 38.73 -3.77
C GLN A 32 -14.60 38.55 -2.24
N MET A 33 -15.61 39.15 -1.58
CA MET A 33 -15.81 39.03 -0.13
C MET A 33 -16.52 37.73 0.30
N ASN A 34 -16.88 36.86 -0.65
CA ASN A 34 -17.69 35.66 -0.39
C ASN A 34 -19.07 35.98 0.25
N TRP A 35 -19.60 37.19 -0.04
CA TRP A 35 -20.85 37.67 0.52
C TRP A 35 -22.02 37.27 -0.39
N LYS A 36 -22.86 36.33 0.08
CA LYS A 36 -24.04 35.87 -0.64
C LYS A 36 -25.31 36.44 -0.02
N ARG A 37 -25.73 37.63 -0.49
CA ARG A 37 -27.06 38.21 -0.15
C ARG A 37 -27.81 38.50 -1.43
N GLY A 38 -28.68 37.59 -1.85
CA GLY A 38 -29.41 37.65 -3.11
C GLY A 38 -30.32 38.91 -3.26
N TRP A 39 -30.77 39.53 -2.18
CA TRP A 39 -31.57 40.75 -2.24
C TRP A 39 -30.79 41.97 -2.80
N ILE A 40 -29.48 42.05 -2.57
CA ILE A 40 -28.64 43.11 -3.13
C ILE A 40 -28.54 42.97 -4.64
N ASP A 41 -28.33 41.74 -5.13
CA ASP A 41 -28.30 41.48 -6.58
C ASP A 41 -29.60 41.88 -7.26
N HIS A 42 -30.75 41.59 -6.64
CA HIS A 42 -32.05 42.01 -7.15
C HIS A 42 -32.25 43.53 -7.10
N ALA A 43 -31.79 44.18 -6.04
CA ALA A 43 -31.87 45.64 -5.91
C ALA A 43 -31.06 46.34 -7.01
N LEU A 44 -29.81 45.88 -7.28
CA LEU A 44 -28.96 46.42 -8.34
C LEU A 44 -29.58 46.19 -9.75
N LEU A 45 -30.20 45.03 -9.98
CA LEU A 45 -30.91 44.79 -11.25
C LEU A 45 -32.13 45.68 -11.43
N ILE A 46 -32.92 45.89 -10.38
CA ILE A 46 -34.07 46.77 -10.39
C ILE A 46 -33.61 48.21 -10.66
N GLN A 47 -32.51 48.65 -10.06
CA GLN A 47 -31.90 49.97 -10.28
C GLN A 47 -31.53 50.19 -11.76
N CYS A 48 -31.01 49.11 -12.43
CA CYS A 48 -30.72 49.17 -13.88
C CYS A 48 -31.95 49.39 -14.76
N LEU A 49 -33.16 49.16 -14.24
CA LEU A 49 -34.41 49.46 -14.93
C LEU A 49 -34.98 50.81 -14.55
N ILE A 50 -34.92 51.17 -13.26
CA ILE A 50 -35.49 52.45 -12.72
C ILE A 50 -34.75 53.65 -13.28
N VAL A 51 -33.41 53.63 -13.30
CA VAL A 51 -32.60 54.80 -13.74
C VAL A 51 -32.91 55.18 -15.19
N PRO A 52 -32.84 54.28 -16.20
CA PRO A 52 -33.19 54.58 -17.56
C PRO A 52 -34.65 55.05 -17.71
N ALA A 53 -35.58 54.32 -17.07
CA ALA A 53 -37.01 54.67 -17.13
C ALA A 53 -37.31 56.05 -16.59
N SER A 54 -36.71 56.44 -15.47
CA SER A 54 -36.85 57.77 -14.86
C SER A 54 -36.33 58.88 -15.78
N LEU A 55 -35.18 58.65 -16.43
CA LEU A 55 -34.60 59.61 -17.39
C LEU A 55 -35.45 59.77 -18.64
N LEU A 56 -36.03 58.69 -19.16
CA LEU A 56 -36.93 58.75 -20.32
C LEU A 56 -38.22 59.49 -20.00
N LEU A 57 -38.74 59.36 -18.77
CA LEU A 57 -39.98 60.01 -18.33
C LEU A 57 -39.80 61.45 -17.92
N SER A 58 -38.56 61.93 -17.68
CA SER A 58 -38.26 63.28 -17.12
C SER A 58 -38.45 64.42 -18.12
N GLY A 59 -38.59 64.15 -19.40
CA GLY A 59 -38.77 65.23 -20.42
C GLY A 59 -37.65 66.23 -20.43
N GLY A 60 -37.99 67.52 -20.19
CA GLY A 60 -37.01 68.63 -20.18
C GLY A 60 -36.08 68.70 -18.96
N GLN A 61 -36.26 67.84 -17.94
CA GLN A 61 -35.47 67.84 -16.68
C GLN A 61 -34.37 66.83 -16.63
N VAL A 62 -33.99 66.26 -17.76
CA VAL A 62 -32.95 65.18 -17.87
C VAL A 62 -31.64 65.53 -17.23
N GLY A 63 -31.20 66.82 -17.29
CA GLY A 63 -29.97 67.36 -16.70
C GLY A 63 -29.96 67.24 -15.16
N ILE A 64 -31.00 67.80 -14.51
CA ILE A 64 -31.10 67.75 -13.04
C ILE A 64 -31.22 66.35 -12.51
N LEU A 65 -32.06 65.52 -13.14
CA LEU A 65 -32.26 64.12 -12.73
C LEU A 65 -31.00 63.31 -13.00
N GLY A 66 -30.29 63.57 -14.10
CA GLY A 66 -29.02 62.92 -14.41
C GLY A 66 -27.92 63.16 -13.37
N VAL A 67 -27.81 64.40 -12.90
CA VAL A 67 -26.88 64.78 -11.80
C VAL A 67 -27.28 64.10 -10.49
N ALA A 68 -28.57 64.09 -10.17
CA ALA A 68 -29.06 63.39 -8.96
C ALA A 68 -28.75 61.91 -8.95
N TRP A 69 -29.05 61.22 -10.05
CA TRP A 69 -28.72 59.79 -10.21
C TRP A 69 -27.22 59.51 -10.17
N HIS A 70 -26.41 60.37 -10.83
CA HIS A 70 -24.95 60.24 -10.78
C HIS A 70 -24.44 60.34 -9.35
N GLY A 71 -24.95 61.29 -8.55
CA GLY A 71 -24.63 61.43 -7.14
C GLY A 71 -24.95 60.16 -6.31
N VAL A 72 -26.18 59.64 -6.46
CA VAL A 72 -26.62 58.44 -5.74
C VAL A 72 -25.76 57.21 -6.11
N LEU A 73 -25.54 56.97 -7.41
CA LEU A 73 -24.75 55.85 -7.91
C LEU A 73 -23.28 55.93 -7.48
N SER A 74 -22.70 57.14 -7.50
CA SER A 74 -21.34 57.38 -7.03
C SER A 74 -21.19 57.12 -5.52
N LEU A 75 -22.16 57.55 -4.73
CA LEU A 75 -22.18 57.33 -3.28
C LEU A 75 -22.26 55.81 -2.97
N GLU A 76 -23.13 55.10 -3.69
CA GLU A 76 -23.30 53.65 -3.56
C GLU A 76 -22.00 52.91 -3.86
N LEU A 77 -21.30 53.28 -4.95
CA LEU A 77 -20.02 52.67 -5.33
C LEU A 77 -18.91 52.98 -4.31
N VAL A 78 -18.81 54.21 -3.84
CA VAL A 78 -17.88 54.63 -2.79
C VAL A 78 -18.13 53.86 -1.50
N ALA A 79 -19.39 53.73 -1.09
CA ALA A 79 -19.76 52.95 0.10
C ALA A 79 -19.38 51.47 -0.03
N ALA A 80 -19.63 50.87 -1.19
CA ALA A 80 -19.25 49.46 -1.44
C ALA A 80 -17.73 49.25 -1.42
N MET A 81 -16.96 50.14 -2.05
CA MET A 81 -15.49 50.12 -2.03
C MET A 81 -14.94 50.29 -0.62
N GLY A 82 -15.44 51.28 0.14
CA GLY A 82 -15.02 51.54 1.51
C GLY A 82 -15.30 50.33 2.44
N TRP A 83 -16.49 49.75 2.28
CA TRP A 83 -16.87 48.55 3.03
C TRP A 83 -15.99 47.32 2.68
N ALA A 84 -15.67 47.12 1.40
CA ALA A 84 -14.76 46.09 0.95
C ALA A 84 -13.35 46.23 1.54
N LEU A 85 -12.80 47.48 1.53
CA LEU A 85 -11.51 47.77 2.15
C LEU A 85 -11.52 47.57 3.66
N TRP A 86 -12.61 47.96 4.34
CA TRP A 86 -12.76 47.76 5.78
C TRP A 86 -12.79 46.27 6.16
N LEU A 87 -13.58 45.44 5.45
CA LEU A 87 -13.63 43.99 5.67
C LEU A 87 -12.28 43.31 5.43
N ARG A 88 -11.57 43.69 4.36
CA ARG A 88 -10.23 43.17 4.08
C ARG A 88 -9.24 43.56 5.15
N ARG A 89 -9.30 44.79 5.66
CA ARG A 89 -8.46 45.24 6.77
C ARG A 89 -8.70 44.43 8.05
N GLN A 90 -9.96 44.14 8.37
CA GLN A 90 -10.29 43.31 9.53
C GLN A 90 -9.74 41.87 9.39
N ARG A 91 -9.86 41.28 8.21
CA ARG A 91 -9.29 39.93 7.95
C ARG A 91 -7.77 39.91 8.04
N LEU A 92 -7.12 40.96 7.58
CA LEU A 92 -5.67 41.12 7.68
C LEU A 92 -5.20 41.19 9.14
N GLN A 93 -5.94 41.91 9.98
CA GLN A 93 -5.64 42.00 11.42
C GLN A 93 -5.79 40.69 12.15
N ALA A 94 -6.69 39.82 11.66
CA ALA A 94 -6.94 38.51 12.25
C ALA A 94 -5.90 37.41 11.82
N ALA A 95 -5.28 37.54 10.65
CA ALA A 95 -4.50 36.43 10.05
C ALA A 95 -2.98 36.73 9.92
N ALA A 96 -2.51 37.97 10.09
CA ALA A 96 -1.10 38.42 10.02
C ALA A 96 -0.27 37.80 8.85
N ASP A 97 -0.90 37.59 7.68
CA ASP A 97 -0.30 36.93 6.51
C ASP A 97 0.23 37.99 5.53
N GLU A 98 1.51 37.87 5.17
CA GLU A 98 2.18 38.84 4.28
C GLU A 98 1.59 38.83 2.86
N ALA A 99 1.10 37.70 2.37
CA ALA A 99 0.42 37.61 1.09
C ALA A 99 -0.90 38.38 1.09
N GLN A 100 -1.69 38.28 2.15
CA GLN A 100 -2.93 39.04 2.33
C GLN A 100 -2.67 40.55 2.50
N ALA A 101 -1.57 40.92 3.15
CA ALA A 101 -1.14 42.28 3.26
C ALA A 101 -0.78 42.91 1.89
N ARG A 102 -0.13 42.15 1.02
CA ARG A 102 0.17 42.59 -0.35
C ARG A 102 -1.10 42.74 -1.18
N GLU A 103 -2.02 41.79 -1.13
CA GLU A 103 -3.32 41.90 -1.81
C GLU A 103 -4.13 43.10 -1.32
N PHE A 104 -4.16 43.37 -0.01
CA PHE A 104 -4.82 44.54 0.55
C PHE A 104 -4.21 45.84 0.03
N ARG A 105 -2.88 45.97 0.01
CA ARG A 105 -2.17 47.15 -0.52
C ARG A 105 -2.51 47.42 -1.98
N LEU A 106 -2.51 46.35 -2.81
CA LEU A 106 -2.87 46.47 -4.23
C LEU A 106 -4.33 46.91 -4.41
N MET A 107 -5.25 46.31 -3.68
CA MET A 107 -6.67 46.68 -3.72
C MET A 107 -6.88 48.13 -3.23
N ALA A 108 -6.23 48.54 -2.15
CA ALA A 108 -6.32 49.89 -1.65
C ALA A 108 -5.75 50.92 -2.66
N ALA A 109 -4.60 50.58 -3.30
CA ALA A 109 -4.00 51.47 -4.31
C ALA A 109 -4.89 51.64 -5.55
N LEU A 110 -5.76 50.71 -5.88
CA LEU A 110 -6.71 50.82 -6.98
C LEU A 110 -8.01 51.50 -6.58
N LEU A 111 -8.56 51.18 -5.40
CA LEU A 111 -9.88 51.67 -4.98
C LEU A 111 -9.83 53.09 -4.40
N LEU A 112 -8.80 53.47 -3.63
CA LEU A 112 -8.74 54.79 -3.00
C LEU A 112 -8.70 55.96 -3.99
N PRO A 113 -7.88 55.93 -5.07
CA PRO A 113 -7.91 56.99 -6.07
C PRO A 113 -9.27 57.11 -6.78
N THR A 114 -9.91 55.96 -7.05
CA THR A 114 -11.23 55.91 -7.68
C THR A 114 -12.30 56.49 -6.77
N MET A 115 -12.27 56.18 -5.47
CA MET A 115 -13.16 56.79 -4.48
C MET A 115 -12.97 58.30 -4.41
N LEU A 116 -11.71 58.76 -4.38
CA LEU A 116 -11.39 60.19 -4.34
C LEU A 116 -11.90 60.92 -5.60
N ALA A 117 -11.72 60.31 -6.78
CA ALA A 117 -12.24 60.85 -8.04
C ALA A 117 -13.77 60.97 -8.05
N LEU A 118 -14.49 59.92 -7.59
CA LEU A 118 -15.95 59.94 -7.49
C LEU A 118 -16.46 60.99 -6.52
N VAL A 119 -15.81 61.13 -5.36
CA VAL A 119 -16.16 62.19 -4.37
C VAL A 119 -15.89 63.59 -4.94
N GLY A 120 -14.78 63.79 -5.66
CA GLY A 120 -14.46 65.01 -6.35
C GLY A 120 -15.51 65.38 -7.43
N GLU A 121 -15.95 64.38 -8.23
CA GLU A 121 -17.01 64.61 -9.21
C GLU A 121 -18.36 64.97 -8.57
N MET A 122 -18.71 64.34 -7.47
CA MET A 122 -19.90 64.70 -6.69
C MET A 122 -19.83 66.13 -6.19
N GLY A 123 -18.67 66.61 -5.70
CA GLY A 123 -18.43 67.92 -5.28
C GLY A 123 -18.59 68.95 -6.44
N LEU A 124 -18.03 68.65 -7.60
CA LEU A 124 -18.19 69.49 -8.80
C LEU A 124 -19.65 69.55 -9.29
N ALA A 125 -20.36 68.46 -9.26
CA ALA A 125 -21.78 68.40 -9.63
C ALA A 125 -22.65 69.27 -8.70
N ALA A 126 -22.30 69.31 -7.39
CA ALA A 126 -23.02 70.11 -6.42
C ALA A 126 -22.80 71.63 -6.61
N VAL A 127 -21.64 72.03 -7.19
CA VAL A 127 -21.32 73.42 -7.40
C VAL A 127 -21.92 74.00 -8.68
N SER A 128 -21.84 73.28 -9.80
CA SER A 128 -22.36 73.68 -11.10
C SER A 128 -22.51 72.51 -12.07
N GLU A 129 -23.69 72.41 -12.68
CA GLU A 129 -23.96 71.43 -13.74
C GLU A 129 -23.03 71.57 -14.95
N SER A 130 -22.72 72.85 -15.33
CA SER A 130 -21.81 73.12 -16.44
C SER A 130 -20.36 72.68 -16.15
N LEU A 131 -19.88 72.91 -14.92
CA LEU A 131 -18.57 72.46 -14.49
C LEU A 131 -18.49 70.90 -14.44
N TRP A 132 -19.53 70.21 -13.98
CA TRP A 132 -19.60 68.77 -13.95
C TRP A 132 -19.55 68.19 -15.37
N LEU A 133 -20.26 68.74 -16.33
CA LEU A 133 -20.25 68.29 -17.73
C LEU A 133 -18.91 68.50 -18.45
N THR A 134 -18.17 69.59 -18.09
CA THR A 134 -16.93 69.98 -18.80
C THR A 134 -15.65 69.52 -18.11
N ALA A 135 -15.66 69.36 -16.81
CA ALA A 135 -14.45 69.14 -15.99
C ALA A 135 -14.33 67.80 -15.35
N SER A 136 -14.77 66.74 -16.04
CA SER A 136 -14.67 65.36 -15.50
C SER A 136 -13.59 64.49 -16.20
N PRO A 137 -12.32 64.92 -16.27
CA PRO A 137 -11.24 64.12 -16.79
C PRO A 137 -10.83 62.98 -15.81
N TRP A 138 -11.12 63.14 -14.52
CA TRP A 138 -10.66 62.26 -13.46
C TRP A 138 -11.25 60.85 -13.58
N LEU A 139 -12.53 60.71 -13.86
CA LEU A 139 -13.18 59.43 -14.04
C LEU A 139 -12.70 58.72 -15.32
N SER A 140 -12.43 59.48 -16.38
CA SER A 140 -11.93 58.95 -17.65
C SER A 140 -10.51 58.39 -17.53
N LEU A 141 -9.70 58.87 -16.58
CA LEU A 141 -8.36 58.36 -16.30
C LEU A 141 -8.36 57.23 -15.27
N THR A 142 -9.16 57.35 -14.21
CA THR A 142 -9.17 56.34 -13.11
C THR A 142 -9.90 55.07 -13.49
N LEU A 143 -10.94 55.13 -14.31
CA LEU A 143 -11.74 53.95 -14.69
C LEU A 143 -10.95 52.92 -15.51
N PRO A 144 -10.18 53.28 -16.56
CA PRO A 144 -9.35 52.34 -17.27
C PRO A 144 -8.28 51.67 -16.38
N VAL A 145 -7.66 52.42 -15.47
CA VAL A 145 -6.68 51.91 -14.52
C VAL A 145 -7.33 50.90 -13.56
N LEU A 146 -8.52 51.24 -13.03
CA LEU A 146 -9.30 50.33 -12.19
C LEU A 146 -9.65 49.05 -12.93
N MET A 147 -10.16 49.13 -14.17
CA MET A 147 -10.53 47.98 -14.98
C MET A 147 -9.32 47.11 -15.30
N LEU A 148 -8.18 47.70 -15.63
CA LEU A 148 -6.93 46.96 -15.86
C LEU A 148 -6.47 46.25 -14.59
N GLY A 149 -6.49 46.96 -13.45
CA GLY A 149 -6.11 46.38 -12.16
C GLY A 149 -7.02 45.22 -11.74
N LEU A 150 -8.33 45.36 -11.88
CA LEU A 150 -9.30 44.30 -11.62
C LEU A 150 -9.13 43.12 -12.59
N GLY A 151 -8.89 43.39 -13.87
CA GLY A 151 -8.61 42.37 -14.87
C GLY A 151 -7.36 41.54 -14.53
N LEU A 152 -6.25 42.21 -14.21
CA LEU A 152 -5.02 41.57 -13.77
C LEU A 152 -5.23 40.74 -12.50
N GLN A 153 -6.02 41.23 -11.54
CA GLN A 153 -6.34 40.48 -10.32
C GLN A 153 -7.17 39.24 -10.61
N VAL A 154 -8.14 39.31 -11.52
CA VAL A 154 -8.91 38.13 -11.94
C VAL A 154 -8.01 37.10 -12.60
N VAL A 155 -7.15 37.51 -13.52
CA VAL A 155 -6.19 36.60 -14.18
C VAL A 155 -5.27 35.94 -13.16
N ASN A 156 -4.72 36.71 -12.22
CA ASN A 156 -3.86 36.19 -11.17
C ASN A 156 -4.60 35.19 -10.28
N ASN A 157 -5.83 35.49 -9.86
CA ASN A 157 -6.65 34.55 -9.06
C ASN A 157 -6.96 33.25 -9.81
N VAL A 158 -7.26 33.33 -11.10
CA VAL A 158 -7.52 32.15 -11.94
C VAL A 158 -6.23 31.33 -12.10
N ALA A 159 -5.08 32.00 -12.30
CA ALA A 159 -3.79 31.32 -12.40
C ALA A 159 -3.45 30.57 -11.09
N HIS A 160 -3.59 31.22 -9.94
CA HIS A 160 -3.38 30.58 -8.64
C HIS A 160 -4.34 29.41 -8.40
N ALA A 161 -5.63 29.58 -8.72
CA ALA A 161 -6.62 28.51 -8.57
C ALA A 161 -6.30 27.29 -9.44
N ARG A 162 -5.78 27.49 -10.67
CA ARG A 162 -5.33 26.40 -11.53
C ARG A 162 -4.14 25.63 -10.94
N VAL A 163 -3.11 26.36 -10.49
CA VAL A 163 -1.92 25.74 -9.87
C VAL A 163 -2.30 24.93 -8.62
N GLU A 164 -3.21 25.46 -7.79
CA GLU A 164 -3.70 24.73 -6.63
C GLU A 164 -4.54 23.51 -7.02
N ALA A 165 -5.36 23.61 -8.06
CA ALA A 165 -6.14 22.48 -8.56
C ALA A 165 -5.23 21.37 -9.10
N GLU A 166 -4.19 21.72 -9.86
CA GLU A 166 -3.19 20.76 -10.35
C GLU A 166 -2.44 20.07 -9.19
N LYS A 167 -2.00 20.85 -8.19
CA LYS A 167 -1.36 20.27 -7.00
C LYS A 167 -2.28 19.31 -6.24
N ARG A 168 -3.57 19.63 -6.14
CA ARG A 168 -4.55 18.73 -5.51
C ARG A 168 -4.78 17.48 -6.34
N ALA A 169 -4.86 17.61 -7.66
CA ALA A 169 -5.01 16.45 -8.57
C ALA A 169 -3.83 15.50 -8.46
N THR A 170 -2.59 16.01 -8.52
CA THR A 170 -1.39 15.18 -8.36
C THR A 170 -1.30 14.51 -7.00
N ALA A 171 -1.69 15.21 -5.91
CA ALA A 171 -1.72 14.63 -4.58
C ALA A 171 -2.78 13.52 -4.44
N VAL A 172 -3.92 13.63 -5.12
CA VAL A 172 -4.94 12.57 -5.17
C VAL A 172 -4.44 11.36 -5.95
N GLU A 173 -3.81 11.59 -7.12
CA GLU A 173 -3.22 10.52 -7.93
C GLU A 173 -2.15 9.75 -7.15
N GLN A 174 -1.27 10.45 -6.45
CA GLN A 174 -0.25 9.81 -5.61
C GLN A 174 -0.88 8.94 -4.51
N ARG A 175 -1.87 9.48 -3.79
CA ARG A 175 -2.59 8.73 -2.76
C ARG A 175 -3.32 7.51 -3.33
N MET A 176 -3.90 7.63 -4.54
CA MET A 176 -4.53 6.49 -5.21
C MET A 176 -3.49 5.41 -5.58
N ALA A 177 -2.34 5.82 -6.14
CA ALA A 177 -1.26 4.89 -6.46
C ALA A 177 -0.74 4.15 -5.21
N GLU A 178 -0.53 4.87 -4.09
CA GLU A 178 -0.14 4.28 -2.82
C GLU A 178 -1.18 3.26 -2.31
N ARG A 179 -2.47 3.60 -2.38
CA ARG A 179 -3.56 2.69 -1.97
C ARG A 179 -3.66 1.46 -2.85
N ILE A 180 -3.49 1.60 -4.16
CA ILE A 180 -3.47 0.46 -5.09
C ILE A 180 -2.31 -0.48 -4.73
N ALA A 181 -1.10 0.07 -4.53
CA ALA A 181 0.06 -0.73 -4.14
C ALA A 181 -0.11 -1.42 -2.77
N GLU A 182 -0.77 -0.78 -1.80
CA GLU A 182 -1.10 -1.37 -0.50
C GLU A 182 -2.09 -2.54 -0.65
N VAL A 183 -3.15 -2.35 -1.44
CA VAL A 183 -4.16 -3.38 -1.72
C VAL A 183 -3.55 -4.58 -2.45
N GLU A 184 -2.69 -4.35 -3.44
CA GLU A 184 -2.00 -5.43 -4.17
C GLU A 184 -1.09 -6.24 -3.25
N ARG A 185 -0.33 -5.58 -2.36
CA ARG A 185 0.50 -6.29 -1.35
C ARG A 185 -0.36 -7.12 -0.40
N SER A 186 -1.45 -6.54 0.10
CA SER A 186 -2.38 -7.26 0.98
C SER A 186 -3.01 -8.47 0.28
N HIS A 187 -3.41 -8.32 -0.98
CA HIS A 187 -3.94 -9.42 -1.79
C HIS A 187 -2.92 -10.55 -2.00
N SER A 188 -1.66 -10.20 -2.30
CA SER A 188 -0.58 -11.19 -2.47
C SER A 188 -0.35 -11.98 -1.18
N GLN A 189 -0.27 -11.28 -0.04
CA GLN A 189 -0.09 -11.90 1.26
C GLN A 189 -1.27 -12.83 1.63
N LEU A 190 -2.50 -12.38 1.38
CA LEU A 190 -3.68 -13.20 1.61
C LEU A 190 -3.75 -14.43 0.69
N ALA A 191 -3.30 -14.30 -0.56
CA ALA A 191 -3.23 -15.41 -1.50
C ALA A 191 -2.21 -16.46 -1.04
N GLU A 192 -1.03 -16.03 -0.60
CA GLU A 192 0.02 -16.89 -0.05
C GLU A 192 -0.45 -17.64 1.21
N GLN A 193 -1.04 -16.92 2.17
CA GLN A 193 -1.61 -17.52 3.37
C GLN A 193 -2.72 -18.54 3.08
N LYS A 194 -3.59 -18.24 2.10
CA LYS A 194 -4.63 -19.19 1.67
C LYS A 194 -4.03 -20.43 1.04
N LEU A 195 -3.00 -20.28 0.21
CA LEU A 195 -2.31 -21.40 -0.41
C LEU A 195 -1.67 -22.31 0.65
N GLU A 196 -1.00 -21.74 1.65
CA GLU A 196 -0.44 -22.49 2.79
C GLU A 196 -1.53 -23.22 3.56
N GLN A 197 -2.64 -22.54 3.88
CA GLN A 197 -3.76 -23.16 4.60
C GLN A 197 -4.41 -24.31 3.80
N VAL A 198 -4.59 -24.14 2.50
CA VAL A 198 -5.13 -25.20 1.64
C VAL A 198 -4.16 -26.39 1.57
N THR A 199 -2.87 -26.10 1.41
CA THR A 199 -1.83 -27.15 1.38
C THR A 199 -1.78 -27.92 2.69
N GLU A 200 -1.83 -27.24 3.81
CA GLU A 200 -1.83 -27.87 5.14
C GLU A 200 -3.10 -28.69 5.39
N ARG A 201 -4.27 -28.19 4.99
CA ARG A 201 -5.52 -28.94 5.07
C ARG A 201 -5.49 -30.19 4.21
N GLU A 202 -4.98 -30.08 2.99
CA GLU A 202 -4.86 -31.21 2.08
C GLU A 202 -3.89 -32.26 2.59
N ARG A 203 -2.75 -31.86 3.17
CA ARG A 203 -1.82 -32.79 3.83
C ARG A 203 -2.49 -33.55 4.99
N LYS A 204 -3.27 -32.86 5.83
CA LYS A 204 -4.03 -33.49 6.93
C LYS A 204 -5.11 -34.41 6.41
N ARG A 205 -5.82 -34.03 5.35
CA ARG A 205 -6.84 -34.87 4.71
C ARG A 205 -6.22 -36.18 4.14
N ILE A 206 -5.13 -36.04 3.37
CA ILE A 206 -4.41 -37.17 2.80
C ILE A 206 -3.92 -38.09 3.93
N ALA A 207 -3.38 -37.54 5.00
CA ALA A 207 -2.92 -38.30 6.15
C ALA A 207 -4.05 -39.10 6.81
N ALA A 208 -5.23 -38.50 6.98
CA ALA A 208 -6.41 -39.17 7.52
C ALA A 208 -6.92 -40.29 6.58
N ASP A 209 -7.07 -39.98 5.28
CA ASP A 209 -7.53 -40.94 4.27
C ASP A 209 -6.59 -42.18 4.20
N LEU A 210 -5.26 -41.92 4.23
CA LEU A 210 -4.28 -43.01 4.27
C LEU A 210 -4.39 -43.83 5.55
N HIS A 211 -4.58 -43.19 6.70
CA HIS A 211 -4.67 -43.88 7.98
C HIS A 211 -5.92 -44.77 8.03
N ASP A 212 -7.06 -44.25 7.63
CA ASP A 212 -8.36 -44.88 7.78
C ASP A 212 -8.58 -45.97 6.72
N ASP A 213 -8.25 -45.70 5.45
CA ASP A 213 -8.53 -46.68 4.38
C ASP A 213 -7.42 -47.75 4.23
N LEU A 214 -6.15 -47.31 4.03
CA LEU A 214 -5.05 -48.25 3.88
C LEU A 214 -4.67 -48.94 5.20
N GLY A 215 -4.70 -48.16 6.31
CA GLY A 215 -4.40 -48.72 7.62
C GLY A 215 -5.35 -49.81 8.04
N ALA A 216 -6.66 -49.62 7.87
CA ALA A 216 -7.66 -50.64 8.17
C ALA A 216 -7.51 -51.89 7.29
N LYS A 217 -7.26 -51.72 5.96
CA LYS A 217 -7.05 -52.83 5.04
C LYS A 217 -5.80 -53.63 5.38
N LEU A 218 -4.67 -52.99 5.64
CA LEU A 218 -3.43 -53.63 6.02
C LEU A 218 -3.57 -54.37 7.36
N LEU A 219 -4.25 -53.77 8.35
CA LEU A 219 -4.52 -54.39 9.63
C LEU A 219 -5.41 -55.65 9.48
N THR A 220 -6.41 -55.58 8.62
CA THR A 220 -7.22 -56.76 8.29
C THR A 220 -6.37 -57.86 7.72
N ILE A 221 -5.48 -57.57 6.76
CA ILE A 221 -4.57 -58.61 6.17
C ILE A 221 -3.66 -59.19 7.26
N VAL A 222 -3.12 -58.38 8.17
CA VAL A 222 -2.29 -58.84 9.30
C VAL A 222 -3.03 -59.87 10.15
N HIS A 223 -4.34 -59.66 10.40
CA HIS A 223 -5.12 -60.51 11.30
C HIS A 223 -5.79 -61.71 10.61
N THR A 224 -6.08 -61.62 9.32
CA THR A 224 -6.82 -62.67 8.59
C THR A 224 -5.95 -63.57 7.72
N SER A 225 -4.67 -63.19 7.50
CA SER A 225 -3.77 -63.99 6.68
C SER A 225 -3.29 -65.28 7.41
N GLU A 226 -3.49 -66.40 6.80
CA GLU A 226 -2.94 -67.70 7.28
C GLU A 226 -1.43 -67.87 6.96
N SER A 227 -0.88 -67.00 6.12
CA SER A 227 0.54 -66.98 5.75
C SER A 227 1.32 -65.97 6.60
N ASP A 228 2.25 -66.45 7.40
CA ASP A 228 3.18 -65.62 8.19
C ASP A 228 3.94 -64.62 7.33
N ARG A 229 4.30 -65.00 6.10
CA ARG A 229 4.98 -64.16 5.16
C ARG A 229 4.11 -62.97 4.74
N ILE A 230 2.82 -63.21 4.44
CA ILE A 230 1.88 -62.14 4.06
C ILE A 230 1.60 -61.22 5.26
N SER A 231 1.39 -61.80 6.44
CA SER A 231 1.19 -61.03 7.67
C SER A 231 2.39 -60.14 8.00
N THR A 232 3.62 -60.64 7.80
CA THR A 232 4.85 -59.87 7.99
C THR A 232 4.95 -58.71 7.00
N LEU A 233 4.73 -58.96 5.70
CA LEU A 233 4.73 -57.93 4.67
C LEU A 233 3.66 -56.85 4.92
N ALA A 234 2.47 -57.24 5.39
CA ALA A 234 1.41 -56.30 5.73
C ALA A 234 1.77 -55.41 6.94
N ARG A 235 2.47 -55.97 7.95
CA ARG A 235 3.00 -55.20 9.09
C ARG A 235 4.06 -54.20 8.63
N GLU A 236 5.00 -54.62 7.78
CA GLU A 236 6.03 -53.72 7.23
C GLU A 236 5.39 -52.59 6.42
N ALA A 237 4.38 -52.86 5.60
CA ALA A 237 3.64 -51.87 4.84
C ALA A 237 2.88 -50.91 5.75
N LEU A 238 2.30 -51.41 6.85
CA LEU A 238 1.60 -50.56 7.84
C LEU A 238 2.56 -49.61 8.54
N GLU A 239 3.76 -50.06 8.91
CA GLU A 239 4.77 -49.21 9.52
C GLU A 239 5.31 -48.15 8.54
N GLU A 240 5.52 -48.51 7.27
CA GLU A 240 5.94 -47.55 6.26
C GLU A 240 4.85 -46.50 5.96
N MET A 241 3.58 -46.90 5.96
CA MET A 241 2.44 -46.02 5.85
C MET A 241 2.38 -45.06 7.04
N ARG A 242 2.49 -45.56 8.28
CA ARG A 242 2.52 -44.72 9.50
C ARG A 242 3.65 -43.69 9.46
N LEU A 243 4.83 -44.12 9.02
CA LEU A 243 5.97 -43.22 8.84
C LEU A 243 5.68 -42.14 7.80
N SER A 244 5.02 -42.48 6.69
CA SER A 244 4.63 -41.55 5.64
C SER A 244 3.60 -40.53 6.14
N VAL A 245 2.57 -40.97 6.88
CA VAL A 245 1.56 -40.14 7.52
C VAL A 245 2.21 -39.17 8.51
N ARG A 246 3.17 -39.65 9.32
CA ARG A 246 3.92 -38.80 10.25
C ARG A 246 4.65 -37.64 9.51
N GLY A 247 5.24 -37.95 8.34
CA GLY A 247 5.88 -36.93 7.49
C GLY A 247 4.89 -35.88 6.92
N LEU A 248 3.64 -36.26 6.69
CA LEU A 248 2.59 -35.38 6.20
C LEU A 248 1.99 -34.50 7.30
N THR A 249 1.84 -35.02 8.52
CA THR A 249 1.22 -34.30 9.64
C THR A 249 2.10 -33.18 10.23
N GLY A 250 3.40 -33.17 9.91
CA GLY A 250 4.30 -32.08 10.20
C GLY A 250 4.68 -31.86 11.68
N LYS A 251 4.33 -32.77 12.59
CA LYS A 251 4.69 -32.65 14.02
C LYS A 251 6.18 -32.86 14.23
N PRO A 252 6.93 -31.88 14.77
CA PRO A 252 8.32 -32.07 15.12
C PRO A 252 8.51 -33.15 16.16
N VAL A 253 9.68 -33.79 16.17
CA VAL A 253 10.05 -34.83 17.11
C VAL A 253 11.29 -34.42 17.87
N HIS A 254 11.30 -34.56 19.19
CA HIS A 254 12.51 -34.27 19.97
C HIS A 254 13.61 -35.27 19.56
N LEU A 255 14.84 -34.77 19.44
CA LEU A 255 15.97 -35.58 19.01
C LEU A 255 16.19 -36.75 19.95
N ILE A 256 16.00 -36.56 21.25
CA ILE A 256 16.14 -37.62 22.26
C ILE A 256 15.13 -38.75 22.05
N ASP A 257 13.87 -38.39 21.70
CA ASP A 257 12.83 -39.40 21.41
C ASP A 257 13.15 -40.17 20.12
N ALA A 258 13.61 -39.42 19.08
CA ALA A 258 14.04 -40.01 17.83
C ALA A 258 15.20 -41.04 18.02
N LEU A 259 16.20 -40.66 18.81
CA LEU A 259 17.32 -41.53 19.14
C LEU A 259 16.87 -42.80 19.92
N GLY A 260 15.92 -42.65 20.84
CA GLY A 260 15.30 -43.74 21.56
C GLY A 260 14.57 -44.71 20.63
N ASP A 261 13.71 -44.20 19.74
CA ASP A 261 12.97 -44.98 18.74
C ASP A 261 13.93 -45.75 17.81
N TRP A 262 14.94 -45.06 17.26
CA TRP A 262 15.92 -45.64 16.33
C TRP A 262 16.78 -46.69 17.01
N ARG A 263 17.23 -46.45 18.24
CA ARG A 263 18.00 -47.44 19.02
C ARG A 263 17.20 -48.74 19.22
N ALA A 264 15.95 -48.59 19.69
CA ALA A 264 15.09 -49.76 19.93
C ALA A 264 14.86 -50.59 18.64
N GLU A 265 14.56 -49.90 17.52
CA GLU A 265 14.35 -50.57 16.23
C GLU A 265 15.61 -51.24 15.72
N VAL A 266 16.78 -50.55 15.74
CA VAL A 266 18.04 -51.11 15.19
C VAL A 266 18.54 -52.26 16.00
N VAL A 267 18.57 -52.15 17.33
CA VAL A 267 19.01 -53.22 18.22
C VAL A 267 18.14 -54.48 18.06
N SER A 268 16.82 -54.29 17.97
CA SER A 268 15.90 -55.42 17.75
C SER A 268 16.14 -56.08 16.41
N ARG A 269 16.26 -55.35 15.29
CA ARG A 269 16.43 -55.93 13.94
C ARG A 269 17.79 -56.61 13.76
N LEU A 270 18.87 -56.02 14.23
CA LEU A 270 20.21 -56.63 14.17
C LEU A 270 20.30 -57.85 15.07
N GLY A 271 19.70 -57.79 16.27
CA GLY A 271 19.65 -58.95 17.20
C GLY A 271 18.88 -60.16 16.60
N GLN A 272 17.78 -59.91 15.89
CA GLN A 272 17.05 -60.98 15.17
C GLN A 272 17.89 -61.63 14.06
N ALA A 273 18.87 -60.90 13.50
CA ALA A 273 19.81 -61.39 12.52
C ALA A 273 21.09 -61.98 13.13
N ASN A 274 21.18 -62.14 14.45
CA ASN A 274 22.36 -62.54 15.21
C ASN A 274 23.58 -61.63 15.00
N ILE A 275 23.37 -60.33 14.79
CA ILE A 275 24.41 -59.30 14.69
C ILE A 275 24.41 -58.49 15.97
N LEU A 276 25.57 -58.37 16.62
CA LEU A 276 25.71 -57.55 17.82
C LEU A 276 25.62 -56.08 17.48
N ALA A 277 24.66 -55.39 18.05
CA ALA A 277 24.47 -53.95 17.85
C ALA A 277 25.08 -53.15 19.04
N GLU A 278 26.03 -52.27 18.74
CA GLU A 278 26.58 -51.31 19.71
C GLU A 278 26.03 -49.92 19.38
N TRP A 279 25.26 -49.32 20.32
CA TRP A 279 24.71 -48.00 20.16
C TRP A 279 25.43 -46.99 21.06
N LYS A 280 26.04 -45.94 20.45
CA LYS A 280 26.77 -44.87 21.13
C LYS A 280 25.98 -43.59 20.96
N SER A 281 25.36 -43.11 22.03
CA SER A 281 24.69 -41.83 22.09
C SER A 281 25.61 -40.77 22.65
N PRO A 282 25.43 -39.46 22.34
CA PRO A 282 26.11 -38.38 23.03
C PRO A 282 25.83 -38.41 24.51
N ALA A 283 26.85 -38.01 25.32
CA ALA A 283 26.74 -37.93 26.77
C ALA A 283 25.90 -36.74 27.26
N GLU A 284 25.66 -35.76 26.43
CA GLU A 284 24.97 -34.51 26.80
C GLU A 284 23.50 -34.57 26.30
N GLU A 285 22.58 -34.02 27.11
CA GLU A 285 21.19 -33.82 26.70
C GLU A 285 21.15 -32.81 25.58
N ILE A 286 20.63 -33.24 24.42
CA ILE A 286 20.51 -32.40 23.22
C ILE A 286 19.08 -31.89 23.13
N GLU A 287 18.85 -30.63 23.47
CA GLU A 287 17.56 -29.96 23.32
C GLU A 287 17.31 -29.51 21.86
N HIS A 288 17.28 -30.44 20.93
CA HIS A 288 16.94 -30.15 19.55
C HIS A 288 15.70 -30.92 19.10
N THR A 289 14.97 -30.35 18.13
CA THR A 289 13.81 -30.99 17.51
C THR A 289 14.04 -31.19 16.03
N PHE A 290 13.77 -32.41 15.56
CA PHE A 290 13.70 -32.68 14.15
C PHE A 290 12.34 -32.27 13.58
N GLN A 291 12.36 -31.62 12.42
CA GLN A 291 11.14 -31.52 11.61
C GLN A 291 10.67 -32.93 11.25
N ALA A 292 9.35 -33.15 11.15
CA ALA A 292 8.78 -34.45 10.83
C ALA A 292 9.38 -35.07 9.56
N ARG A 293 9.66 -34.24 8.55
CA ARG A 293 10.30 -34.67 7.30
C ARG A 293 11.71 -35.24 7.53
N SER A 294 12.51 -34.53 8.33
CA SER A 294 13.90 -34.95 8.66
C SER A 294 13.88 -36.25 9.45
N TYR A 295 13.00 -36.40 10.43
CA TYR A 295 12.80 -37.64 11.17
C TYR A 295 12.47 -38.82 10.23
N VAL A 296 11.49 -38.65 9.34
CA VAL A 296 11.07 -39.71 8.41
C VAL A 296 12.19 -40.10 7.45
N GLN A 297 12.88 -39.14 6.86
CA GLN A 297 13.95 -39.46 5.91
C GLN A 297 15.15 -40.08 6.60
N THR A 298 15.50 -39.67 7.80
CA THR A 298 16.58 -40.27 8.61
C THR A 298 16.21 -41.71 8.98
N THR A 299 14.98 -41.96 9.44
CA THR A 299 14.48 -43.28 9.73
C THR A 299 14.59 -44.20 8.51
N ARG A 300 14.23 -43.72 7.32
CA ARG A 300 14.35 -44.52 6.06
C ARG A 300 15.79 -44.81 5.70
N ILE A 301 16.71 -43.84 5.86
CA ILE A 301 18.15 -44.04 5.64
C ILE A 301 18.66 -45.11 6.62
N LEU A 302 18.30 -45.01 7.88
CA LEU A 302 18.71 -45.96 8.93
C LEU A 302 18.20 -47.39 8.64
N ARG A 303 16.92 -47.53 8.27
CA ARG A 303 16.31 -48.83 7.90
C ARG A 303 16.99 -49.45 6.69
N GLU A 304 17.29 -48.65 5.66
CA GLU A 304 18.01 -49.11 4.48
C GLU A 304 19.43 -49.56 4.82
N SER A 305 20.14 -48.80 5.67
CA SER A 305 21.47 -49.16 6.14
C SER A 305 21.47 -50.46 6.90
N VAL A 306 20.54 -50.63 7.83
CA VAL A 306 20.38 -51.88 8.62
C VAL A 306 20.01 -53.06 7.72
N SER A 307 19.11 -52.86 6.74
CA SER A 307 18.74 -53.87 5.76
C SER A 307 19.96 -54.32 4.93
N ASN A 308 20.82 -53.40 4.53
CA ASN A 308 22.03 -53.69 3.78
C ASN A 308 23.05 -54.48 4.63
N ILE A 309 23.20 -54.14 5.92
CA ILE A 309 24.02 -54.88 6.84
C ILE A 309 23.52 -56.35 6.94
N ILE A 310 22.23 -56.54 7.21
CA ILE A 310 21.64 -57.89 7.39
C ILE A 310 21.76 -58.72 6.10
N LYS A 311 21.48 -58.14 4.94
CA LYS A 311 21.39 -58.88 3.68
C LYS A 311 22.73 -59.08 2.97
N HIS A 312 23.67 -58.17 3.14
CA HIS A 312 24.81 -58.04 2.23
C HIS A 312 26.17 -57.97 2.91
N SER A 313 26.28 -57.66 4.22
CA SER A 313 27.59 -57.40 4.82
C SER A 313 28.31 -58.66 5.31
N GLY A 314 27.55 -59.71 5.73
CA GLY A 314 28.12 -60.80 6.49
C GLY A 314 28.73 -60.41 7.83
N ALA A 315 28.36 -59.26 8.36
CA ALA A 315 28.87 -58.71 9.59
C ALA A 315 28.41 -59.49 10.83
N THR A 316 29.24 -59.54 11.84
CA THR A 316 28.90 -60.04 13.19
C THR A 316 28.59 -58.90 14.16
N ASN A 317 29.11 -57.70 13.88
CA ASN A 317 28.96 -56.51 14.73
C ASN A 317 28.61 -55.29 13.89
N ALA A 318 27.73 -54.44 14.40
CA ALA A 318 27.46 -53.12 13.86
C ALA A 318 27.47 -52.05 14.98
N THR A 319 28.16 -50.95 14.74
CA THR A 319 28.24 -49.82 15.65
C THR A 319 27.48 -48.65 15.07
N ILE A 320 26.55 -48.12 15.83
CA ILE A 320 25.79 -46.89 15.48
C ILE A 320 26.17 -45.81 16.46
N SER A 321 26.61 -44.64 15.96
CA SER A 321 26.95 -43.50 16.80
C SER A 321 26.26 -42.24 16.31
N SER A 322 25.83 -41.40 17.25
CA SER A 322 25.22 -40.11 16.95
C SER A 322 25.98 -39.01 17.70
N ALA A 323 26.11 -37.85 17.05
CA ALA A 323 26.73 -36.65 17.61
C ALA A 323 26.03 -35.38 17.07
N VAL A 324 26.14 -34.31 17.81
CA VAL A 324 25.82 -32.96 17.31
C VAL A 324 27.10 -32.11 17.36
N GLN A 325 27.52 -31.63 16.22
CA GLN A 325 28.74 -30.82 16.06
C GLN A 325 28.46 -29.65 15.12
N ASP A 326 28.87 -28.46 15.52
CA ASP A 326 28.77 -27.24 14.71
C ASP A 326 27.33 -26.92 14.16
N GLY A 327 26.30 -27.36 14.87
CA GLY A 327 24.91 -27.19 14.46
C GLY A 327 24.38 -28.28 13.54
N ASP A 328 25.20 -29.29 13.25
CA ASP A 328 24.80 -30.46 12.44
C ASP A 328 24.59 -31.71 13.32
N PHE A 329 23.54 -32.47 13.00
CA PHE A 329 23.36 -33.80 13.52
C PHE A 329 24.11 -34.80 12.63
N ILE A 330 24.99 -35.59 13.21
CA ILE A 330 25.79 -36.60 12.54
C ILE A 330 25.37 -37.98 13.05
N LEU A 331 24.94 -38.85 12.14
CA LEU A 331 24.64 -40.25 12.43
C LEU A 331 25.62 -41.15 11.63
N THR A 332 26.41 -41.94 12.33
CA THR A 332 27.37 -42.85 11.71
C THR A 332 26.93 -44.29 11.99
N ILE A 333 26.86 -45.10 10.94
CA ILE A 333 26.51 -46.54 10.99
C ILE A 333 27.68 -47.27 10.38
N GLN A 334 28.30 -48.18 11.14
CA GLN A 334 29.48 -48.95 10.73
C GLN A 334 29.24 -50.44 10.98
N ASP A 335 29.54 -51.27 10.00
CA ASP A 335 29.60 -52.74 10.15
C ASP A 335 31.03 -53.26 10.00
N ASN A 336 31.26 -54.46 10.51
CA ASN A 336 32.53 -55.17 10.40
C ASN A 336 32.50 -56.27 9.32
N GLY A 337 31.64 -56.15 8.33
CA GLY A 337 31.47 -57.13 7.28
C GLY A 337 32.58 -57.11 6.21
N HIS A 338 32.37 -57.84 5.13
CA HIS A 338 33.34 -57.91 4.04
C HIS A 338 33.46 -56.63 3.17
N GLY A 339 32.60 -55.64 3.40
CA GLY A 339 32.58 -54.40 2.61
C GLY A 339 32.01 -54.60 1.20
N ILE A 340 32.08 -53.54 0.39
CA ILE A 340 31.62 -53.55 -0.97
C ILE A 340 32.79 -53.88 -1.90
N PRO A 341 32.72 -54.88 -2.79
CA PRO A 341 33.79 -55.20 -3.73
C PRO A 341 34.13 -54.04 -4.65
N THR A 342 35.44 -53.85 -4.91
CA THR A 342 35.95 -52.72 -5.73
C THR A 342 35.38 -52.71 -7.16
N GLU A 343 35.03 -53.87 -7.69
CA GLU A 343 34.42 -54.05 -9.01
C GLU A 343 33.00 -53.42 -9.08
N LEU A 344 32.36 -53.27 -7.95
CA LEU A 344 31.04 -52.64 -7.81
C LEU A 344 31.13 -51.15 -7.43
N ASP A 345 32.31 -50.63 -7.05
CA ASP A 345 32.50 -49.27 -6.59
C ASP A 345 32.09 -48.22 -7.64
N GLY A 346 32.38 -48.48 -8.91
CA GLY A 346 31.88 -47.63 -10.03
C GLY A 346 30.38 -47.81 -10.33
N ARG A 347 29.67 -48.74 -9.70
CA ARG A 347 28.23 -48.99 -9.81
C ARG A 347 27.45 -48.67 -8.53
N LEU A 348 28.13 -48.19 -7.48
CA LEU A 348 27.54 -47.79 -6.20
C LEU A 348 26.41 -46.75 -6.35
N ASP A 349 26.56 -45.86 -7.34
CA ASP A 349 25.51 -44.87 -7.66
C ASP A 349 24.33 -45.46 -8.46
N ARG A 350 24.41 -46.73 -8.94
CA ARG A 350 23.32 -47.41 -9.66
C ARG A 350 22.54 -48.39 -8.78
N GLY A 351 23.01 -48.72 -7.59
CA GLY A 351 22.23 -49.48 -6.60
C GLY A 351 21.08 -48.64 -6.06
N HIS A 352 19.83 -49.07 -6.23
CA HIS A 352 18.63 -48.32 -5.83
C HIS A 352 18.66 -47.83 -4.36
N GLY A 353 19.26 -48.58 -3.44
CA GLY A 353 19.31 -48.26 -2.01
C GLY A 353 20.23 -47.09 -1.71
N MET A 354 21.47 -47.09 -2.21
CA MET A 354 22.45 -46.05 -1.91
C MET A 354 22.12 -44.72 -2.59
N ALA A 355 21.69 -44.76 -3.86
CA ALA A 355 21.20 -43.58 -4.56
C ALA A 355 19.98 -42.97 -3.83
N SER A 356 19.09 -43.81 -3.30
CA SER A 356 17.94 -43.36 -2.51
C SER A 356 18.37 -42.69 -1.20
N MET A 357 19.35 -43.26 -0.46
CA MET A 357 19.86 -42.65 0.78
C MET A 357 20.49 -41.27 0.52
N LYS A 358 21.33 -41.13 -0.52
CA LYS A 358 21.92 -39.87 -0.94
C LYS A 358 20.84 -38.84 -1.32
N SER A 359 19.82 -39.24 -2.09
CA SER A 359 18.69 -38.37 -2.49
C SER A 359 17.88 -37.92 -1.28
N ARG A 360 17.61 -38.81 -0.31
CA ARG A 360 16.90 -38.48 0.93
C ARG A 360 17.70 -37.49 1.79
N ALA A 361 19.01 -37.66 1.92
CA ALA A 361 19.86 -36.73 2.63
C ALA A 361 19.81 -35.31 2.02
N LYS A 362 19.89 -35.19 0.68
CA LYS A 362 19.74 -33.92 -0.03
C LYS A 362 18.38 -33.22 0.21
N GLN A 363 17.31 -33.99 0.35
CA GLN A 363 15.98 -33.44 0.67
C GLN A 363 15.90 -32.80 2.06
N MET A 364 16.86 -33.12 2.93
CA MET A 364 17.01 -32.54 4.27
C MET A 364 18.14 -31.49 4.32
N HIS A 365 18.62 -31.03 3.17
CA HIS A 365 19.81 -30.15 3.06
C HIS A 365 21.07 -30.76 3.67
N GLY A 366 21.08 -32.08 3.86
CA GLY A 366 22.17 -32.86 4.43
C GLY A 366 22.97 -33.63 3.39
N GLN A 367 23.93 -34.42 3.86
CA GLN A 367 24.80 -35.25 3.06
C GLN A 367 24.83 -36.68 3.61
N CYS A 368 24.84 -37.65 2.72
CA CYS A 368 25.07 -39.10 3.08
C CYS A 368 26.32 -39.57 2.33
N LEU A 369 27.34 -39.89 3.09
CA LEU A 369 28.60 -40.51 2.62
C LEU A 369 28.61 -41.99 2.91
N VAL A 370 29.08 -42.78 1.96
CA VAL A 370 29.27 -44.21 2.12
C VAL A 370 30.72 -44.50 1.80
N GLU A 371 31.43 -45.00 2.80
CA GLU A 371 32.84 -45.43 2.72
C GLU A 371 32.89 -46.94 2.93
N SER A 372 33.48 -47.68 2.02
CA SER A 372 33.58 -49.15 2.13
C SER A 372 34.85 -49.63 1.44
N GLY A 373 35.40 -50.71 1.93
CA GLY A 373 36.56 -51.35 1.35
C GLY A 373 36.59 -52.86 1.65
N PRO A 374 37.19 -53.68 0.77
CA PRO A 374 37.24 -55.12 0.95
C PRO A 374 37.88 -55.52 2.31
N GLY A 375 37.11 -56.23 3.12
CA GLY A 375 37.55 -56.69 4.47
C GLY A 375 37.54 -55.64 5.57
N TRP A 376 37.06 -54.40 5.30
CA TRP A 376 37.01 -53.30 6.27
C TRP A 376 35.59 -52.94 6.71
N GLY A 377 34.58 -53.63 6.14
CA GLY A 377 33.17 -53.33 6.36
C GLY A 377 32.71 -52.11 5.61
N THR A 378 31.57 -51.52 6.04
CA THR A 378 30.97 -50.34 5.45
C THR A 378 30.69 -49.29 6.53
N VAL A 379 30.99 -48.05 6.24
CA VAL A 379 30.65 -46.87 7.07
C VAL A 379 29.72 -45.95 6.28
N ILE A 380 28.55 -45.71 6.85
CA ILE A 380 27.56 -44.74 6.34
C ILE A 380 27.53 -43.59 7.30
N ARG A 381 27.85 -42.36 6.82
CA ARG A 381 27.80 -41.14 7.59
C ARG A 381 26.74 -40.23 7.03
N LEU A 382 25.72 -39.92 7.82
CA LEU A 382 24.65 -38.96 7.51
C LEU A 382 24.88 -37.70 8.33
N THR A 383 24.97 -36.58 7.64
CA THR A 383 25.08 -35.22 8.26
C THR A 383 23.86 -34.41 7.86
N ILE A 384 23.15 -33.86 8.84
CA ILE A 384 21.92 -33.09 8.64
C ILE A 384 22.01 -31.80 9.46
N PRO A 385 21.77 -30.59 8.89
CA PRO A 385 21.67 -29.37 9.66
C PRO A 385 20.45 -29.42 10.59
N LEU A 386 20.63 -28.90 11.83
CA LEU A 386 19.60 -28.86 12.87
C LEU A 386 18.87 -27.52 12.92
#